data_e41c6839b57c4ff5144e168e7f9a96ce
#
_entry.id   e41c6839b57c4ff5144e168e7f9a96ce
#
_cell.length_a   1.000
_cell.length_b   1.000
_cell.length_c   1.000
_cell.angle_alpha   90.00
_cell.angle_beta   90.00
_cell.angle_gamma   90.00
#
_symmetry.space_group_name_H-M   'P 1'
#
loop_
_entity.id
_entity.type
_entity.pdbx_description
1 polymer ?
#
loop_
_entity_poly.entity_id
_entity_poly.type
_entity_poly.pdbx_seq_one_letter_code
_entity_poly.pdbx_strand_id
1 'polypeptide(L)'
;MKRIAIILAAAVMTACGVQLPVAGDAPSRTQERFSEMVVRSEMQRFPQATWLDGLEGTLKWNYTTGLELKAFMDVYEIARIAPYHHNDKAIFDYVESWYDAVIDGNGTIYNYKKSNFSTDHICPGRTLFQLYDLTGKRKYRAAMDVLFDQLMDQPRTPEGGFWHKQIYPNQMWLDGLYMAQPFYAEYAARYVSDPSLRKAIYADICHQFVTVYRNTWDWQTGLLRHAWDASLESFWCDPITGQSQHAWGRAMGWYCMALVDVIELLPSGDERTELATLLQEIYHALPRYADPATGMWYQVLDCPGREGNYLEATASAMFVYAWLKGVRLGVLAGLDEARAAYHSLLSTFVTEEGGIVTLHRCCEVAGLGGKNNRSGDYDYYINERVRDNDPKGIGPLIWAALEYERL
;
A
#
# COMPACT_ATOMS: atom_id res chain seq x y z
N MET A 1 7.46 -57.07 31.02
CA MET A 1 6.58 -55.92 30.76
C MET A 1 7.10 -54.74 31.52
N LYS A 2 7.96 -53.93 30.96
CA LYS A 2 8.49 -52.69 31.58
C LYS A 2 7.88 -51.52 30.81
N ARG A 3 7.11 -50.67 31.51
CA ARG A 3 6.54 -49.44 31.02
C ARG A 3 7.63 -48.36 31.06
N ILE A 4 7.98 -47.81 29.91
CA ILE A 4 8.88 -46.66 29.79
C ILE A 4 7.95 -45.43 29.85
N ALA A 5 8.15 -44.58 30.86
CA ALA A 5 7.51 -43.27 30.96
C ALA A 5 8.38 -42.25 30.19
N ILE A 6 7.81 -41.64 29.18
CA ILE A 6 8.45 -40.51 28.48
C ILE A 6 8.04 -39.23 29.23
N ILE A 7 9.02 -38.59 29.83
CA ILE A 7 8.84 -37.26 30.45
C ILE A 7 9.03 -36.25 29.35
N LEU A 8 7.97 -35.59 28.90
CA LEU A 8 8.05 -34.40 28.07
C LEU A 8 8.43 -33.19 28.95
N ALA A 9 9.62 -32.69 28.78
CA ALA A 9 10.01 -31.39 29.34
C ALA A 9 9.44 -30.28 28.44
N ALA A 10 8.40 -29.60 28.96
CA ALA A 10 7.89 -28.38 28.33
C ALA A 10 8.87 -27.24 28.66
N ALA A 11 9.61 -26.77 27.67
CA ALA A 11 10.37 -25.53 27.76
C ALA A 11 9.35 -24.36 27.68
N VAL A 12 9.16 -23.68 28.80
CA VAL A 12 8.40 -22.42 28.84
C VAL A 12 9.31 -21.34 28.29
N MET A 13 9.13 -21.00 27.02
CA MET A 13 9.62 -19.74 26.48
C MET A 13 8.64 -18.65 26.94
N THR A 14 9.09 -17.82 27.87
CA THR A 14 8.46 -16.53 28.17
C THR A 14 8.70 -15.59 26.98
N ALA A 15 7.81 -15.66 25.98
CA ALA A 15 7.71 -14.61 24.98
C ALA A 15 7.11 -13.38 25.71
N CYS A 16 7.81 -12.24 25.65
CA CYS A 16 7.22 -10.93 25.94
C CYS A 16 6.09 -10.72 24.92
N GLY A 17 4.88 -11.11 25.30
CA GLY A 17 3.73 -11.03 24.41
C GLY A 17 3.11 -9.65 24.45
N VAL A 18 2.98 -9.01 23.32
CA VAL A 18 1.94 -8.01 23.10
C VAL A 18 0.61 -8.66 23.50
N GLN A 19 -0.01 -8.17 24.56
CA GLN A 19 -1.29 -8.69 25.02
C GLN A 19 -2.37 -8.10 24.11
N LEU A 20 -2.62 -8.79 22.99
CA LEU A 20 -3.68 -8.42 22.05
C LEU A 20 -5.04 -8.66 22.72
N PRO A 21 -6.03 -7.78 22.54
CA PRO A 21 -7.37 -8.01 23.05
C PRO A 21 -7.95 -9.28 22.43
N VAL A 22 -8.49 -10.16 23.29
CA VAL A 22 -9.14 -11.41 22.88
C VAL A 22 -10.39 -11.06 22.08
N ALA A 23 -10.58 -11.71 20.94
CA ALA A 23 -11.77 -11.57 20.12
C ALA A 23 -13.04 -11.88 20.95
N GLY A 24 -13.87 -10.88 21.18
CA GLY A 24 -15.13 -11.04 21.91
C GLY A 24 -15.66 -9.80 22.63
N ASP A 25 -14.78 -8.86 23.01
CA ASP A 25 -15.21 -7.63 23.65
C ASP A 25 -15.08 -6.45 22.67
N ALA A 26 -16.21 -5.81 22.37
CA ALA A 26 -16.15 -4.49 21.76
C ALA A 26 -15.28 -3.59 22.67
N PRO A 27 -14.27 -2.88 22.15
CA PRO A 27 -13.38 -2.09 22.99
C PRO A 27 -14.18 -1.14 23.86
N SER A 28 -13.91 -1.17 25.16
CA SER A 28 -14.52 -0.22 26.08
C SER A 28 -14.13 1.19 25.58
N ARG A 29 -15.03 2.17 25.72
CA ARG A 29 -14.85 3.58 25.27
C ARG A 29 -13.55 4.28 25.73
N THR A 30 -12.67 3.58 26.44
CA THR A 30 -11.46 4.07 27.08
C THR A 30 -10.17 3.39 26.60
N GLN A 31 -10.26 2.32 25.78
CA GLN A 31 -9.08 1.62 25.29
C GLN A 31 -8.70 2.14 23.90
N GLU A 32 -7.49 2.63 23.79
CA GLU A 32 -6.91 3.07 22.54
C GLU A 32 -6.77 1.89 21.56
N ARG A 33 -7.12 2.12 20.29
CA ARG A 33 -6.98 1.13 19.22
C ARG A 33 -5.54 1.01 18.77
N PHE A 34 -5.14 -0.17 18.29
CA PHE A 34 -3.79 -0.38 17.78
C PHE A 34 -3.47 0.56 16.61
N SER A 35 -4.42 0.82 15.71
CA SER A 35 -4.28 1.80 14.63
C SER A 35 -3.94 3.21 15.14
N GLU A 36 -4.56 3.65 16.23
CA GLU A 36 -4.28 4.95 16.87
C GLU A 36 -2.91 4.97 17.55
N MET A 37 -2.52 3.85 18.20
CA MET A 37 -1.19 3.70 18.81
C MET A 37 -0.07 3.84 17.79
N VAL A 38 -0.22 3.25 16.59
CA VAL A 38 0.77 3.37 15.50
C VAL A 38 0.88 4.82 15.06
N VAL A 39 -0.25 5.50 14.78
CA VAL A 39 -0.25 6.92 14.39
C VAL A 39 0.45 7.79 15.43
N ARG A 40 0.12 7.61 16.71
CA ARG A 40 0.74 8.37 17.79
C ARG A 40 2.24 8.10 17.90
N SER A 41 2.66 6.85 17.69
CA SER A 41 4.07 6.49 17.72
C SER A 41 4.85 7.24 16.63
N GLU A 42 4.30 7.34 15.41
CA GLU A 42 4.92 8.10 14.33
C GLU A 42 4.93 9.61 14.61
N MET A 43 3.83 10.18 15.12
CA MET A 43 3.80 11.60 15.51
C MET A 43 4.79 11.92 16.64
N GLN A 44 5.11 10.96 17.52
CA GLN A 44 6.14 11.14 18.54
C GLN A 44 7.56 11.06 17.96
N ARG A 45 7.80 10.16 17.00
CA ARG A 45 9.09 10.06 16.28
C ARG A 45 9.37 11.30 15.44
N PHE A 46 8.32 11.82 14.82
CA PHE A 46 8.36 12.95 13.91
C PHE A 46 7.39 14.05 14.37
N PRO A 47 7.77 14.90 15.34
CA PRO A 47 6.86 15.92 15.89
C PRO A 47 6.31 16.91 14.87
N GLN A 48 6.91 17.00 13.68
CA GLN A 48 6.40 17.77 12.55
C GLN A 48 6.14 16.84 11.36
N ALA A 49 4.97 16.95 10.74
CA ALA A 49 4.60 16.12 9.60
C ALA A 49 5.57 16.25 8.40
N THR A 50 6.24 17.39 8.28
CA THR A 50 7.29 17.61 7.26
C THR A 50 8.57 16.81 7.52
N TRP A 51 8.72 16.20 8.68
CA TRP A 51 9.88 15.35 9.04
C TRP A 51 9.65 13.87 8.76
N LEU A 52 8.41 13.45 8.47
CA LEU A 52 8.10 12.08 8.10
C LEU A 52 9.06 11.59 6.99
N ASP A 53 9.34 10.29 6.99
CA ASP A 53 10.32 9.65 6.09
C ASP A 53 11.76 10.17 6.25
N GLY A 54 12.09 10.76 7.43
CA GLY A 54 13.42 11.32 7.70
C GLY A 54 13.75 12.58 6.88
N LEU A 55 12.72 13.33 6.45
CA LEU A 55 12.86 14.53 5.60
C LEU A 55 13.06 15.82 6.40
N GLU A 56 13.53 15.76 7.64
CA GLU A 56 13.79 16.95 8.46
C GLU A 56 14.60 17.99 7.67
N GLY A 57 14.11 19.22 7.63
CA GLY A 57 14.72 20.31 6.87
C GLY A 57 14.52 20.26 5.36
N THR A 58 13.78 19.26 4.83
CA THR A 58 13.54 19.12 3.39
C THR A 58 12.03 19.10 3.11
N LEU A 59 11.51 20.18 2.55
CA LEU A 59 10.12 20.19 2.08
C LEU A 59 9.99 19.47 0.74
N LYS A 60 9.07 18.50 0.65
CA LYS A 60 8.91 17.69 -0.54
C LYS A 60 7.48 17.18 -0.70
N TRP A 61 6.93 17.34 -1.90
CA TRP A 61 5.74 16.60 -2.34
C TRP A 61 6.15 15.19 -2.75
N ASN A 62 5.86 14.18 -1.93
CA ASN A 62 6.29 12.81 -2.17
C ASN A 62 5.23 11.79 -1.74
N TYR A 63 5.24 10.62 -2.40
CA TYR A 63 4.23 9.60 -2.17
C TYR A 63 4.37 8.92 -0.80
N THR A 64 5.58 8.78 -0.26
CA THR A 64 5.83 8.10 1.02
C THR A 64 5.12 8.81 2.17
N THR A 65 5.36 10.11 2.31
CA THR A 65 4.66 10.95 3.30
C THR A 65 3.15 11.00 3.01
N GLY A 66 2.76 11.18 1.74
CA GLY A 66 1.34 11.23 1.37
C GLY A 66 0.58 9.95 1.67
N LEU A 67 1.21 8.79 1.49
CA LEU A 67 0.68 7.47 1.83
C LEU A 67 0.41 7.36 3.34
N GLU A 68 1.41 7.70 4.14
CA GLU A 68 1.35 7.60 5.59
C GLU A 68 0.30 8.56 6.16
N LEU A 69 0.28 9.81 5.70
CA LEU A 69 -0.71 10.81 6.10
C LEU A 69 -2.14 10.43 5.66
N LYS A 70 -2.30 9.70 4.56
CA LYS A 70 -3.61 9.14 4.17
C LYS A 70 -4.08 8.13 5.21
N ALA A 71 -3.20 7.24 5.68
CA ALA A 71 -3.54 6.30 6.73
C ALA A 71 -3.90 6.99 8.06
N PHE A 72 -3.18 8.05 8.43
CA PHE A 72 -3.50 8.87 9.62
C PHE A 72 -4.88 9.51 9.48
N MET A 73 -5.18 10.08 8.32
CA MET A 73 -6.49 10.68 8.08
C MET A 73 -7.63 9.65 8.14
N ASP A 74 -7.40 8.42 7.66
CA ASP A 74 -8.40 7.34 7.75
C ASP A 74 -8.64 6.93 9.21
N VAL A 75 -7.60 6.87 10.05
CA VAL A 75 -7.76 6.67 11.50
C VAL A 75 -8.61 7.78 12.12
N TYR A 76 -8.30 9.04 11.79
CA TYR A 76 -9.07 10.19 12.27
C TYR A 76 -10.54 10.12 11.89
N GLU A 77 -10.85 9.81 10.63
CA GLU A 77 -12.24 9.74 10.16
C GLU A 77 -13.02 8.58 10.79
N ILE A 78 -12.42 7.40 10.89
CA ILE A 78 -13.05 6.24 11.51
C ILE A 78 -13.28 6.48 13.01
N ALA A 79 -12.35 7.15 13.70
CA ALA A 79 -12.50 7.49 15.12
C ALA A 79 -13.71 8.40 15.38
N ARG A 80 -14.11 9.23 14.43
CA ARG A 80 -15.23 10.17 14.57
C ARG A 80 -16.62 9.54 14.46
N ILE A 81 -16.71 8.36 13.86
CA ILE A 81 -18.00 7.69 13.64
C ILE A 81 -18.31 6.67 14.75
N ALA A 82 -19.59 6.24 14.84
CA ALA A 82 -19.98 5.18 15.76
C ALA A 82 -19.21 3.87 15.48
N PRO A 83 -18.85 3.09 16.50
CA PRO A 83 -19.12 3.29 17.92
C PRO A 83 -18.11 4.16 18.68
N TYR A 84 -17.06 4.62 18.01
CA TYR A 84 -15.90 5.24 18.66
C TYR A 84 -16.17 6.67 19.16
N HIS A 85 -16.79 7.53 18.33
CA HIS A 85 -17.11 8.94 18.65
C HIS A 85 -15.95 9.72 19.28
N HIS A 86 -14.72 9.39 18.91
CA HIS A 86 -13.51 10.04 19.36
C HIS A 86 -13.01 11.03 18.30
N ASN A 87 -12.63 12.23 18.72
CA ASN A 87 -12.12 13.26 17.81
C ASN A 87 -10.74 13.71 18.29
N ASP A 88 -9.71 13.04 17.80
CA ASP A 88 -8.32 13.43 18.04
C ASP A 88 -7.90 14.50 17.03
N LYS A 89 -8.22 15.76 17.38
CA LYS A 89 -7.87 16.91 16.52
C LYS A 89 -6.37 16.99 16.23
N ALA A 90 -5.51 16.44 17.08
CA ALA A 90 -4.06 16.46 16.87
C ALA A 90 -3.64 15.68 15.63
N ILE A 91 -4.30 14.57 15.31
CA ILE A 91 -4.07 13.81 14.08
C ILE A 91 -4.44 14.65 12.85
N PHE A 92 -5.62 15.27 12.88
CA PHE A 92 -6.06 16.15 11.79
C PHE A 92 -5.10 17.32 11.58
N ASP A 93 -4.77 18.06 12.64
CA ASP A 93 -3.89 19.22 12.58
C ASP A 93 -2.49 18.83 12.05
N TYR A 94 -1.99 17.66 12.47
CA TYR A 94 -0.72 17.12 11.99
C TYR A 94 -0.76 16.85 10.47
N VAL A 95 -1.78 16.14 9.99
CA VAL A 95 -1.95 15.87 8.56
C VAL A 95 -2.10 17.17 7.76
N GLU A 96 -3.01 18.07 8.20
CA GLU A 96 -3.27 19.32 7.51
C GLU A 96 -2.01 20.19 7.44
N SER A 97 -1.16 20.19 8.47
CA SER A 97 0.07 20.99 8.52
C SER A 97 1.04 20.68 7.39
N TRP A 98 1.18 19.40 6.99
CA TRP A 98 2.01 19.03 5.85
C TRP A 98 1.42 19.52 4.54
N TYR A 99 0.11 19.32 4.32
CA TYR A 99 -0.55 19.77 3.10
C TYR A 99 -0.56 21.30 2.98
N ASP A 100 -0.70 22.01 4.10
CA ASP A 100 -0.61 23.47 4.13
C ASP A 100 0.82 23.97 3.84
N ALA A 101 1.85 23.19 4.17
CA ALA A 101 3.24 23.53 3.86
C ALA A 101 3.58 23.29 2.38
N VAL A 102 3.03 22.24 1.75
CA VAL A 102 3.38 21.86 0.36
C VAL A 102 2.38 22.36 -0.70
N ILE A 103 1.26 23.00 -0.30
CA ILE A 103 0.27 23.58 -1.22
C ILE A 103 -0.01 25.02 -0.83
N ASP A 104 0.28 25.95 -1.74
CA ASP A 104 0.03 27.37 -1.53
C ASP A 104 -1.48 27.73 -1.55
N GLY A 105 -1.81 28.99 -1.28
CA GLY A 105 -3.19 29.49 -1.25
C GLY A 105 -3.95 29.34 -2.56
N ASN A 106 -3.26 29.19 -3.69
CA ASN A 106 -3.83 29.03 -5.03
C ASN A 106 -3.95 27.56 -5.46
N GLY A 107 -3.44 26.62 -4.66
CA GLY A 107 -3.42 25.19 -5.01
C GLY A 107 -2.15 24.76 -5.78
N THR A 108 -1.12 25.62 -5.85
CA THR A 108 0.15 25.24 -6.45
C THR A 108 0.89 24.28 -5.53
N ILE A 109 1.28 23.11 -6.08
CA ILE A 109 1.97 22.07 -5.33
C ILE A 109 3.49 22.30 -5.41
N TYR A 110 4.16 22.31 -4.25
CA TYR A 110 5.59 22.53 -4.11
C TYR A 110 6.41 21.49 -4.90
N ASN A 111 7.31 21.98 -5.76
CA ASN A 111 8.18 21.16 -6.60
C ASN A 111 7.46 20.16 -7.53
N TYR A 112 6.15 20.23 -7.67
CA TYR A 112 5.42 19.46 -8.64
C TYR A 112 5.63 20.01 -10.06
N LYS A 113 5.82 19.13 -11.02
CA LYS A 113 5.88 19.45 -12.45
C LYS A 113 5.08 18.41 -13.22
N LYS A 114 3.98 18.79 -13.87
CA LYS A 114 3.15 17.91 -14.69
C LYS A 114 4.00 17.17 -15.74
N SER A 115 4.98 17.84 -16.36
CA SER A 115 5.85 17.26 -17.39
C SER A 115 6.72 16.07 -16.93
N ASN A 116 6.82 15.83 -15.61
CA ASN A 116 7.47 14.63 -15.11
C ASN A 116 6.59 13.39 -15.29
N PHE A 117 5.29 13.57 -15.50
CA PHE A 117 4.30 12.50 -15.63
C PHE A 117 4.54 11.35 -14.63
N SER A 118 4.90 11.71 -13.40
CA SER A 118 5.17 10.74 -12.34
C SER A 118 3.87 10.33 -11.67
N THR A 119 3.54 9.05 -11.74
CA THR A 119 2.39 8.51 -11.01
C THR A 119 2.56 8.66 -9.51
N ASP A 120 3.81 8.63 -8.97
CA ASP A 120 4.09 8.87 -7.55
C ASP A 120 3.56 10.23 -7.08
N HIS A 121 3.53 11.23 -7.94
CA HIS A 121 3.04 12.56 -7.59
C HIS A 121 1.51 12.61 -7.41
N ILE A 122 0.79 11.61 -7.89
CA ILE A 122 -0.67 11.52 -7.76
C ILE A 122 -1.05 10.98 -6.37
N CYS A 123 -0.28 10.04 -5.83
CA CYS A 123 -0.59 9.33 -4.60
C CYS A 123 -0.95 10.25 -3.41
N PRO A 124 -0.20 11.33 -3.11
CA PRO A 124 -0.56 12.22 -2.00
C PRO A 124 -1.88 12.96 -2.21
N GLY A 125 -2.35 13.05 -3.43
CA GLY A 125 -3.65 13.67 -3.78
C GLY A 125 -4.85 13.01 -3.13
N ARG A 126 -4.74 11.75 -2.70
CA ARG A 126 -5.84 10.99 -2.09
C ARG A 126 -6.37 11.62 -0.79
N THR A 127 -5.51 12.17 0.03
CA THR A 127 -5.91 12.84 1.28
C THR A 127 -6.61 14.18 1.04
N LEU A 128 -6.38 14.79 -0.14
CA LEU A 128 -6.98 16.09 -0.46
C LEU A 128 -8.51 16.05 -0.52
N PHE A 129 -9.11 14.90 -0.85
CA PHE A 129 -10.56 14.72 -0.82
C PHE A 129 -11.11 14.95 0.59
N GLN A 130 -10.53 14.28 1.58
CA GLN A 130 -10.90 14.37 2.99
C GLN A 130 -10.63 15.77 3.56
N LEU A 131 -9.47 16.35 3.27
CA LEU A 131 -9.14 17.71 3.69
C LEU A 131 -10.10 18.75 3.09
N TYR A 132 -10.50 18.59 1.82
CA TYR A 132 -11.47 19.48 1.20
C TYR A 132 -12.85 19.35 1.84
N ASP A 133 -13.34 18.12 2.08
CA ASP A 133 -14.62 17.85 2.72
C ASP A 133 -14.69 18.42 4.14
N LEU A 134 -13.59 18.32 4.89
CA LEU A 134 -13.53 18.76 6.29
C LEU A 134 -13.33 20.28 6.47
N THR A 135 -12.65 20.93 5.50
CA THR A 135 -12.21 22.34 5.67
C THR A 135 -12.86 23.30 4.68
N GLY A 136 -13.32 22.82 3.53
CA GLY A 136 -13.78 23.66 2.42
C GLY A 136 -12.70 24.50 1.77
N LYS A 137 -11.40 24.31 2.10
CA LYS A 137 -10.28 25.09 1.54
C LYS A 137 -10.14 24.84 0.04
N ARG A 138 -10.45 25.84 -0.80
CA ARG A 138 -10.41 25.72 -2.26
C ARG A 138 -9.07 25.30 -2.84
N LYS A 139 -7.98 25.59 -2.15
CA LYS A 139 -6.64 25.19 -2.59
C LYS A 139 -6.47 23.69 -2.74
N TYR A 140 -7.13 22.87 -1.89
CA TYR A 140 -7.09 21.42 -1.99
C TYR A 140 -7.82 20.93 -3.24
N ARG A 141 -8.96 21.55 -3.56
CA ARG A 141 -9.66 21.24 -4.80
C ARG A 141 -8.84 21.61 -6.04
N ALA A 142 -8.22 22.81 -6.06
CA ALA A 142 -7.37 23.23 -7.16
C ALA A 142 -6.16 22.30 -7.36
N ALA A 143 -5.54 21.83 -6.27
CA ALA A 143 -4.46 20.86 -6.35
C ALA A 143 -4.95 19.50 -6.92
N MET A 144 -6.13 19.01 -6.51
CA MET A 144 -6.72 17.79 -7.10
C MET A 144 -6.97 17.95 -8.60
N ASP A 145 -7.46 19.12 -9.05
CA ASP A 145 -7.72 19.38 -10.46
C ASP A 145 -6.43 19.33 -11.29
N VAL A 146 -5.30 19.83 -10.76
CA VAL A 146 -3.97 19.74 -11.40
C VAL A 146 -3.50 18.29 -11.52
N LEU A 147 -3.69 17.48 -10.46
CA LEU A 147 -3.30 16.07 -10.48
C LEU A 147 -4.17 15.24 -11.45
N PHE A 148 -5.48 15.52 -11.50
CA PHE A 148 -6.38 14.89 -12.46
C PHE A 148 -6.01 15.26 -13.90
N ASP A 149 -5.69 16.54 -14.16
CA ASP A 149 -5.23 16.99 -15.47
C ASP A 149 -3.94 16.28 -15.92
N GLN A 150 -3.03 15.93 -15.01
CA GLN A 150 -1.90 15.06 -15.34
C GLN A 150 -2.37 13.70 -15.85
N LEU A 151 -3.32 13.04 -15.17
CA LEU A 151 -3.78 11.70 -15.55
C LEU A 151 -4.48 11.69 -16.92
N MET A 152 -5.20 12.77 -17.26
CA MET A 152 -5.82 12.90 -18.58
C MET A 152 -4.79 12.96 -19.72
N ASP A 153 -3.60 13.51 -19.46
CA ASP A 153 -2.51 13.65 -20.42
C ASP A 153 -1.37 12.62 -20.20
N GLN A 154 -1.54 11.66 -19.26
CA GLN A 154 -0.49 10.69 -18.93
C GLN A 154 -0.02 9.93 -20.18
N PRO A 155 1.29 9.92 -20.49
CA PRO A 155 1.83 9.12 -21.60
C PRO A 155 1.46 7.64 -21.45
N ARG A 156 1.24 6.98 -22.59
CA ARG A 156 0.76 5.59 -22.63
C ARG A 156 1.65 4.70 -23.47
N THR A 157 1.68 3.42 -23.10
CA THR A 157 2.22 2.36 -23.97
C THR A 157 1.35 2.17 -25.22
N PRO A 158 1.80 1.47 -26.24
CA PRO A 158 0.97 1.12 -27.40
C PRO A 158 -0.36 0.43 -27.01
N GLU A 159 -0.37 -0.33 -25.92
CA GLU A 159 -1.55 -1.02 -25.40
C GLU A 159 -2.44 -0.12 -24.52
N GLY A 160 -2.08 1.15 -24.34
CA GLY A 160 -2.87 2.13 -23.61
C GLY A 160 -2.55 2.23 -22.11
N GLY A 161 -1.58 1.48 -21.60
CA GLY A 161 -1.14 1.53 -20.21
C GLY A 161 -0.37 2.82 -19.87
N PHE A 162 -0.57 3.38 -18.69
CA PHE A 162 0.15 4.56 -18.23
C PHE A 162 1.64 4.29 -18.05
N TRP A 163 2.50 5.13 -18.58
CA TRP A 163 3.90 5.11 -18.19
C TRP A 163 4.00 5.41 -16.70
N HIS A 164 4.86 4.68 -16.01
CA HIS A 164 5.08 4.94 -14.58
C HIS A 164 5.61 6.37 -14.33
N LYS A 165 6.53 6.84 -15.18
CA LYS A 165 7.08 8.21 -15.18
C LYS A 165 7.60 8.57 -16.58
N GLN A 166 7.72 9.87 -16.87
CA GLN A 166 8.32 10.34 -18.11
C GLN A 166 9.75 9.80 -18.35
N ILE A 167 10.51 9.59 -17.26
CA ILE A 167 11.89 9.05 -17.35
C ILE A 167 11.94 7.53 -17.56
N TYR A 168 10.80 6.86 -17.57
CA TYR A 168 10.61 5.43 -17.83
C TYR A 168 9.60 5.23 -18.97
N PRO A 169 9.96 5.64 -20.20
CA PRO A 169 9.03 5.55 -21.34
C PRO A 169 8.63 4.09 -21.58
N ASN A 170 7.37 3.89 -21.94
CA ASN A 170 6.77 2.57 -22.21
C ASN A 170 6.79 1.57 -21.06
N GLN A 171 7.10 1.98 -19.82
CA GLN A 171 7.16 1.07 -18.66
C GLN A 171 5.91 1.21 -17.79
N MET A 172 5.27 0.07 -17.52
CA MET A 172 4.25 -0.09 -16.49
C MET A 172 4.84 -0.85 -15.30
N TRP A 173 4.78 -0.25 -14.12
CA TRP A 173 5.17 -0.88 -12.87
C TRP A 173 3.92 -1.14 -12.05
N LEU A 174 3.86 -2.25 -11.30
CA LEU A 174 2.75 -2.54 -10.41
C LEU A 174 2.49 -1.40 -9.41
N ASP A 175 3.56 -0.76 -8.96
CA ASP A 175 3.55 0.43 -8.08
C ASP A 175 2.67 1.55 -8.64
N GLY A 176 2.75 1.80 -9.94
CA GLY A 176 2.01 2.88 -10.62
C GLY A 176 0.50 2.73 -10.50
N LEU A 177 0.00 1.50 -10.36
CA LEU A 177 -1.44 1.25 -10.19
C LEU A 177 -1.93 1.81 -8.85
N TYR A 178 -1.19 1.58 -7.76
CA TYR A 178 -1.54 2.15 -6.46
C TYR A 178 -1.36 3.67 -6.43
N MET A 179 -0.31 4.16 -7.07
CA MET A 179 -0.01 5.59 -7.08
C MET A 179 -1.11 6.42 -7.75
N ALA A 180 -1.72 5.90 -8.82
CA ALA A 180 -2.63 6.67 -9.67
C ALA A 180 -4.11 6.27 -9.57
N GLN A 181 -4.43 4.96 -9.61
CA GLN A 181 -5.79 4.52 -9.89
C GLN A 181 -6.80 4.82 -8.77
N PRO A 182 -6.48 4.70 -7.47
CA PRO A 182 -7.43 5.07 -6.42
C PRO A 182 -7.80 6.56 -6.44
N PHE A 183 -6.83 7.45 -6.69
CA PHE A 183 -7.11 8.89 -6.87
C PHE A 183 -7.99 9.12 -8.11
N TYR A 184 -7.68 8.47 -9.22
CA TYR A 184 -8.39 8.62 -10.49
C TYR A 184 -9.87 8.19 -10.36
N ALA A 185 -10.10 7.05 -9.68
CA ALA A 185 -11.44 6.54 -9.41
C ALA A 185 -12.25 7.48 -8.49
N GLU A 186 -11.65 7.96 -7.40
CA GLU A 186 -12.31 8.84 -6.45
C GLU A 186 -12.63 10.20 -7.07
N TYR A 187 -11.68 10.77 -7.82
CA TYR A 187 -11.93 12.03 -8.53
C TYR A 187 -13.07 11.88 -9.54
N ALA A 188 -13.07 10.79 -10.33
CA ALA A 188 -14.13 10.53 -11.30
C ALA A 188 -15.51 10.39 -10.64
N ALA A 189 -15.58 9.64 -9.52
CA ALA A 189 -16.82 9.46 -8.78
C ALA A 189 -17.38 10.77 -8.23
N ARG A 190 -16.52 11.65 -7.72
CA ARG A 190 -16.94 12.87 -7.03
C ARG A 190 -17.15 14.07 -7.94
N TYR A 191 -16.34 14.23 -8.99
CA TYR A 191 -16.23 15.50 -9.69
C TYR A 191 -16.44 15.44 -11.21
N VAL A 192 -16.42 14.27 -11.82
CA VAL A 192 -16.76 14.16 -13.25
C VAL A 192 -18.28 14.09 -13.39
N SER A 193 -18.88 15.20 -13.78
CA SER A 193 -20.35 15.31 -13.92
C SER A 193 -20.91 14.61 -15.16
N ASP A 194 -20.12 14.53 -16.25
CA ASP A 194 -20.50 13.81 -17.47
C ASP A 194 -20.49 12.30 -17.22
N PRO A 195 -21.65 11.62 -17.28
CA PRO A 195 -21.72 10.17 -17.06
C PRO A 195 -20.94 9.35 -18.09
N SER A 196 -20.85 9.84 -19.33
CA SER A 196 -20.13 9.15 -20.41
C SER A 196 -18.62 9.19 -20.17
N LEU A 197 -18.10 10.37 -19.81
CA LEU A 197 -16.69 10.51 -19.45
C LEU A 197 -16.36 9.71 -18.18
N ARG A 198 -17.22 9.75 -17.17
CA ARG A 198 -17.01 8.98 -15.94
C ARG A 198 -16.96 7.48 -16.21
N LYS A 199 -17.86 6.96 -17.06
CA LYS A 199 -17.83 5.55 -17.49
C LYS A 199 -16.56 5.22 -18.27
N ALA A 200 -16.12 6.10 -19.16
CA ALA A 200 -14.86 5.92 -19.90
C ALA A 200 -13.64 5.88 -18.98
N ILE A 201 -13.62 6.70 -17.90
CA ILE A 201 -12.58 6.67 -16.89
C ILE A 201 -12.58 5.34 -16.13
N TYR A 202 -13.74 4.81 -15.72
CA TYR A 202 -13.81 3.51 -15.03
C TYR A 202 -13.33 2.37 -15.92
N ALA A 203 -13.68 2.39 -17.21
CA ALA A 203 -13.19 1.42 -18.19
C ALA A 203 -11.66 1.56 -18.39
N ASP A 204 -11.12 2.79 -18.44
CA ASP A 204 -9.67 3.02 -18.51
C ASP A 204 -8.95 2.51 -17.27
N ILE A 205 -9.48 2.77 -16.07
CA ILE A 205 -8.93 2.23 -14.82
C ILE A 205 -8.85 0.69 -14.87
N CYS A 206 -9.94 0.03 -15.24
CA CYS A 206 -9.97 -1.42 -15.40
C CYS A 206 -8.92 -1.87 -16.43
N HIS A 207 -8.83 -1.18 -17.55
CA HIS A 207 -7.83 -1.45 -18.60
C HIS A 207 -6.39 -1.35 -18.07
N GLN A 208 -6.07 -0.37 -17.21
CA GLN A 208 -4.73 -0.26 -16.60
C GLN A 208 -4.38 -1.52 -15.80
N PHE A 209 -5.29 -2.00 -14.95
CA PHE A 209 -5.08 -3.21 -14.17
C PHE A 209 -4.92 -4.45 -15.04
N VAL A 210 -5.81 -4.64 -16.01
CA VAL A 210 -5.79 -5.80 -16.91
C VAL A 210 -4.53 -5.81 -17.77
N THR A 211 -4.11 -4.65 -18.28
CA THR A 211 -2.93 -4.54 -19.13
C THR A 211 -1.65 -4.92 -18.37
N VAL A 212 -1.42 -4.35 -17.19
CA VAL A 212 -0.22 -4.71 -16.43
C VAL A 212 -0.27 -6.16 -15.95
N TYR A 213 -1.44 -6.64 -15.53
CA TYR A 213 -1.62 -8.04 -15.14
C TYR A 213 -1.21 -9.00 -16.26
N ARG A 214 -1.77 -8.84 -17.46
CA ARG A 214 -1.48 -9.72 -18.59
C ARG A 214 -0.01 -9.72 -19.00
N ASN A 215 0.64 -8.58 -18.88
CA ASN A 215 2.03 -8.41 -19.30
C ASN A 215 3.06 -8.72 -18.21
N THR A 216 2.64 -8.86 -16.94
CA THR A 216 3.54 -9.22 -15.83
C THR A 216 3.26 -10.60 -15.24
N TRP A 217 2.16 -11.26 -15.63
CA TRP A 217 1.78 -12.57 -15.12
C TRP A 217 2.80 -13.65 -15.52
N ASP A 218 3.28 -14.37 -14.52
CA ASP A 218 4.13 -15.54 -14.71
C ASP A 218 3.30 -16.82 -14.54
N TRP A 219 3.10 -17.52 -15.64
CA TRP A 219 2.30 -18.75 -15.72
C TRP A 219 2.84 -19.92 -14.89
N GLN A 220 4.14 -19.91 -14.55
CA GLN A 220 4.76 -20.97 -13.76
C GLN A 220 4.48 -20.78 -12.27
N THR A 221 4.53 -19.55 -11.80
CA THR A 221 4.37 -19.22 -10.39
C THR A 221 2.96 -18.76 -10.03
N GLY A 222 2.23 -18.15 -10.95
CA GLY A 222 0.97 -17.48 -10.69
C GLY A 222 1.17 -16.16 -9.93
N LEU A 223 2.37 -15.55 -10.03
CA LEU A 223 2.71 -14.26 -9.46
C LEU A 223 2.88 -13.22 -10.56
N LEU A 224 2.82 -11.95 -10.18
CA LEU A 224 3.12 -10.84 -11.08
C LEU A 224 4.59 -10.42 -10.94
N ARG A 225 5.27 -10.23 -12.05
CA ARG A 225 6.60 -9.61 -12.09
C ARG A 225 6.49 -8.13 -11.74
N HIS A 226 7.57 -7.54 -11.20
CA HIS A 226 7.56 -6.15 -10.72
C HIS A 226 7.06 -5.14 -11.76
N ALA A 227 7.51 -5.27 -12.99
CA ALA A 227 7.19 -4.35 -14.06
C ALA A 227 7.27 -5.00 -15.45
N TRP A 228 6.75 -4.26 -16.43
CA TRP A 228 6.78 -4.57 -17.85
C TRP A 228 7.23 -3.36 -18.65
N ASP A 229 8.13 -3.58 -19.62
CA ASP A 229 8.56 -2.62 -20.62
C ASP A 229 8.01 -3.01 -21.99
N ALA A 230 7.03 -2.25 -22.49
CA ALA A 230 6.41 -2.48 -23.80
C ALA A 230 7.37 -2.26 -24.97
N SER A 231 8.46 -1.53 -24.78
CA SER A 231 9.47 -1.30 -25.83
C SER A 231 10.47 -2.45 -25.96
N LEU A 232 10.60 -3.30 -24.94
CA LEU A 232 11.61 -4.37 -24.84
C LEU A 232 13.07 -3.85 -24.83
N GLU A 233 13.28 -2.56 -24.56
CA GLU A 233 14.60 -1.91 -24.65
C GLU A 233 15.32 -1.79 -23.31
N SER A 234 14.60 -1.96 -22.20
CA SER A 234 15.22 -1.84 -20.88
C SER A 234 16.14 -3.01 -20.59
N PHE A 235 17.34 -2.72 -20.09
CA PHE A 235 18.35 -3.77 -19.79
C PHE A 235 17.93 -4.76 -18.70
N TRP A 236 16.94 -4.39 -17.87
CA TRP A 236 16.42 -5.23 -16.79
C TRP A 236 15.30 -6.15 -17.23
N CYS A 237 14.71 -5.96 -18.40
CA CYS A 237 13.58 -6.75 -18.85
C CYS A 237 14.02 -7.93 -19.73
N ASP A 238 13.19 -8.97 -19.74
CA ASP A 238 13.32 -10.04 -20.70
C ASP A 238 13.10 -9.50 -22.14
N PRO A 239 14.01 -9.78 -23.09
CA PRO A 239 13.97 -9.18 -24.43
C PRO A 239 12.82 -9.70 -25.32
N ILE A 240 12.08 -10.71 -24.88
CA ILE A 240 10.94 -11.28 -25.61
C ILE A 240 9.62 -10.84 -25.01
N THR A 241 9.51 -10.90 -23.67
CA THR A 241 8.27 -10.63 -22.95
C THR A 241 8.18 -9.21 -22.40
N GLY A 242 9.30 -8.51 -22.21
CA GLY A 242 9.37 -7.23 -21.54
C GLY A 242 9.23 -7.28 -20.02
N GLN A 243 9.07 -8.48 -19.44
CA GLN A 243 8.89 -8.66 -17.99
C GLN A 243 10.19 -8.46 -17.22
N SER A 244 10.11 -7.91 -16.01
CA SER A 244 11.21 -7.94 -15.06
C SER A 244 11.47 -9.36 -14.52
N GLN A 245 12.67 -9.59 -13.94
CA GLN A 245 13.14 -10.93 -13.64
C GLN A 245 12.37 -11.61 -12.50
N HIS A 246 11.94 -10.84 -11.48
CA HIS A 246 11.38 -11.38 -10.23
C HIS A 246 10.04 -10.77 -9.85
N ALA A 247 9.28 -11.54 -9.05
CA ALA A 247 8.10 -11.06 -8.34
C ALA A 247 8.54 -10.40 -7.04
N TRP A 248 8.70 -9.07 -7.04
CA TRP A 248 9.02 -8.32 -5.85
C TRP A 248 7.80 -8.16 -4.94
N GLY A 249 7.92 -8.54 -3.67
CA GLY A 249 6.79 -8.60 -2.72
C GLY A 249 6.05 -7.28 -2.61
N ARG A 250 6.76 -6.15 -2.45
CA ARG A 250 6.13 -4.83 -2.34
C ARG A 250 5.41 -4.39 -3.61
N ALA A 251 5.93 -4.71 -4.80
CA ALA A 251 5.25 -4.38 -6.05
C ALA A 251 3.90 -5.10 -6.16
N MET A 252 3.87 -6.40 -5.87
CA MET A 252 2.61 -7.13 -5.78
C MET A 252 1.69 -6.60 -4.69
N GLY A 253 2.24 -6.20 -3.54
CA GLY A 253 1.50 -5.56 -2.46
C GLY A 253 0.81 -4.28 -2.92
N TRP A 254 1.50 -3.41 -3.66
CA TRP A 254 0.92 -2.21 -4.25
C TRP A 254 -0.27 -2.54 -5.16
N TYR A 255 -0.13 -3.55 -6.01
CA TYR A 255 -1.17 -3.98 -6.93
C TYR A 255 -2.42 -4.48 -6.18
N CYS A 256 -2.23 -5.33 -5.15
CA CYS A 256 -3.32 -5.83 -4.32
C CYS A 256 -4.06 -4.71 -3.57
N MET A 257 -3.31 -3.75 -2.98
CA MET A 257 -3.89 -2.59 -2.33
C MET A 257 -4.68 -1.72 -3.30
N ALA A 258 -4.13 -1.48 -4.50
CA ALA A 258 -4.80 -0.71 -5.54
C ALA A 258 -6.12 -1.36 -5.95
N LEU A 259 -6.14 -2.69 -6.11
CA LEU A 259 -7.36 -3.44 -6.45
C LEU A 259 -8.45 -3.23 -5.41
N VAL A 260 -8.18 -3.47 -4.12
CA VAL A 260 -9.23 -3.36 -3.08
C VAL A 260 -9.69 -1.92 -2.90
N ASP A 261 -8.80 -0.93 -3.05
CA ASP A 261 -9.16 0.49 -2.94
C ASP A 261 -10.05 0.94 -4.10
N VAL A 262 -9.72 0.50 -5.32
CA VAL A 262 -10.53 0.83 -6.51
C VAL A 262 -11.85 0.06 -6.53
N ILE A 263 -11.87 -1.22 -6.17
CA ILE A 263 -13.10 -2.03 -6.08
C ILE A 263 -14.12 -1.38 -5.12
N GLU A 264 -13.68 -0.77 -4.03
CA GLU A 264 -14.55 -0.04 -3.10
C GLU A 264 -15.17 1.22 -3.74
N LEU A 265 -14.42 1.90 -4.61
CA LEU A 265 -14.84 3.15 -5.25
C LEU A 265 -15.69 2.95 -6.51
N LEU A 266 -15.53 1.83 -7.20
CA LEU A 266 -16.26 1.56 -8.43
C LEU A 266 -17.74 1.15 -8.15
N PRO A 267 -18.69 1.59 -8.97
CA PRO A 267 -20.05 1.06 -8.92
C PRO A 267 -20.06 -0.43 -9.27
N SER A 268 -21.14 -1.12 -8.90
CA SER A 268 -21.38 -2.48 -9.36
C SER A 268 -21.43 -2.54 -10.88
N GLY A 269 -20.72 -3.48 -11.50
CA GLY A 269 -20.61 -3.61 -12.95
C GLY A 269 -19.48 -4.52 -13.37
N ASP A 270 -19.26 -4.60 -14.68
CA ASP A 270 -18.26 -5.51 -15.27
C ASP A 270 -16.83 -5.15 -14.85
N GLU A 271 -16.50 -3.85 -14.82
CA GLU A 271 -15.17 -3.39 -14.41
C GLU A 271 -14.84 -3.79 -12.96
N ARG A 272 -15.80 -3.62 -12.04
CA ARG A 272 -15.62 -4.02 -10.64
C ARG A 272 -15.48 -5.54 -10.51
N THR A 273 -16.22 -6.29 -11.28
CA THR A 273 -16.18 -7.76 -11.30
C THR A 273 -14.85 -8.27 -11.85
N GLU A 274 -14.36 -7.69 -12.93
CA GLU A 274 -13.05 -8.02 -13.52
C GLU A 274 -11.93 -7.78 -12.51
N LEU A 275 -11.89 -6.61 -11.83
CA LEU A 275 -10.89 -6.33 -10.81
C LEU A 275 -10.96 -7.30 -9.62
N ALA A 276 -12.16 -7.69 -9.20
CA ALA A 276 -12.34 -8.69 -8.16
C ALA A 276 -11.79 -10.06 -8.59
N THR A 277 -11.96 -10.45 -9.85
CA THR A 277 -11.40 -11.69 -10.41
C THR A 277 -9.88 -11.67 -10.38
N LEU A 278 -9.24 -10.58 -10.82
CA LEU A 278 -7.78 -10.45 -10.76
C LEU A 278 -7.25 -10.59 -9.33
N LEU A 279 -7.93 -9.99 -8.36
CA LEU A 279 -7.57 -10.11 -6.95
C LEU A 279 -7.69 -11.57 -6.45
N GLN A 280 -8.77 -12.26 -6.80
CA GLN A 280 -9.00 -13.66 -6.43
C GLN A 280 -7.92 -14.59 -7.00
N GLU A 281 -7.51 -14.38 -8.25
CA GLU A 281 -6.44 -15.17 -8.88
C GLU A 281 -5.11 -15.00 -8.14
N ILE A 282 -4.75 -13.77 -7.73
CA ILE A 282 -3.55 -13.52 -6.95
C ILE A 282 -3.63 -14.21 -5.58
N TYR A 283 -4.75 -14.10 -4.87
CA TYR A 283 -4.91 -14.71 -3.55
C TYR A 283 -5.04 -16.24 -3.60
N HIS A 284 -5.34 -16.82 -4.76
CA HIS A 284 -5.23 -18.26 -4.97
C HIS A 284 -3.75 -18.72 -5.01
N ALA A 285 -2.85 -17.91 -5.54
CA ALA A 285 -1.43 -18.23 -5.66
C ALA A 285 -0.60 -17.81 -4.44
N LEU A 286 -0.82 -16.61 -3.93
CA LEU A 286 0.02 -15.92 -2.94
C LEU A 286 0.30 -16.72 -1.64
N PRO A 287 -0.64 -17.47 -1.04
CA PRO A 287 -0.37 -18.25 0.18
C PRO A 287 0.70 -19.35 0.00
N ARG A 288 0.93 -19.83 -1.22
CA ARG A 288 1.95 -20.85 -1.51
C ARG A 288 3.38 -20.33 -1.35
N TYR A 289 3.56 -19.01 -1.33
CA TYR A 289 4.85 -18.32 -1.24
C TYR A 289 5.08 -17.70 0.13
N ALA A 290 4.16 -17.89 1.07
CA ALA A 290 4.34 -17.51 2.45
C ALA A 290 5.32 -18.47 3.17
N ASP A 291 6.08 -17.93 4.12
CA ASP A 291 6.90 -18.74 5.01
C ASP A 291 6.02 -19.66 5.87
N PRO A 292 6.24 -20.98 5.86
CA PRO A 292 5.36 -21.92 6.54
C PRO A 292 5.38 -21.79 8.08
N ALA A 293 6.42 -21.17 8.66
CA ALA A 293 6.52 -21.00 10.10
C ALA A 293 5.75 -19.76 10.60
N THR A 294 5.72 -18.69 9.81
CA THR A 294 5.13 -17.41 10.19
C THR A 294 3.90 -17.02 9.39
N GLY A 295 3.71 -17.59 8.20
CA GLY A 295 2.69 -17.16 7.25
C GLY A 295 2.97 -15.82 6.57
N MET A 296 4.17 -15.22 6.78
CA MET A 296 4.54 -13.94 6.20
C MET A 296 5.34 -14.12 4.90
N TRP A 297 5.48 -13.05 4.13
CA TRP A 297 6.04 -13.11 2.78
C TRP A 297 7.45 -12.56 2.70
N TYR A 298 8.20 -13.12 1.75
CA TYR A 298 9.58 -12.75 1.46
C TYR A 298 9.69 -11.51 0.58
N GLN A 299 10.85 -10.85 0.64
CA GLN A 299 11.22 -9.72 -0.24
C GLN A 299 11.07 -10.10 -1.73
N VAL A 300 11.57 -11.29 -2.11
CA VAL A 300 11.47 -11.84 -3.46
C VAL A 300 10.56 -13.08 -3.40
N LEU A 301 9.31 -12.93 -3.85
CA LEU A 301 8.25 -13.93 -3.64
C LEU A 301 8.50 -15.24 -4.37
N ASP A 302 9.00 -15.18 -5.59
CA ASP A 302 9.28 -16.36 -6.44
C ASP A 302 10.56 -17.12 -6.04
N CYS A 303 11.22 -16.69 -4.95
CA CYS A 303 12.42 -17.31 -4.39
C CYS A 303 12.28 -17.59 -2.87
N PRO A 304 11.19 -18.22 -2.38
CA PRO A 304 11.01 -18.44 -0.94
C PRO A 304 12.13 -19.30 -0.38
N GLY A 305 12.68 -18.90 0.77
CA GLY A 305 13.73 -19.65 1.46
C GLY A 305 15.11 -19.70 0.76
N ARG A 306 15.27 -19.02 -0.37
CA ARG A 306 16.60 -18.88 -1.01
C ARG A 306 17.52 -18.09 -0.09
N GLU A 307 18.82 -18.47 -0.05
CA GLU A 307 19.84 -17.81 0.77
C GLU A 307 19.86 -16.29 0.54
N GLY A 308 19.85 -15.52 1.65
CA GLY A 308 19.80 -14.06 1.64
C GLY A 308 18.41 -13.47 1.53
N ASN A 309 17.37 -14.22 1.10
CA ASN A 309 16.01 -13.72 1.07
C ASN A 309 15.44 -13.61 2.49
N TYR A 310 14.76 -12.54 2.79
CA TYR A 310 14.22 -12.27 4.12
C TYR A 310 12.71 -12.01 4.08
N LEU A 311 12.03 -12.27 5.21
CA LEU A 311 10.62 -11.89 5.39
C LEU A 311 10.53 -10.37 5.46
N GLU A 312 9.67 -9.79 4.63
CA GLU A 312 9.60 -8.34 4.43
C GLU A 312 8.27 -7.79 4.97
N ALA A 313 8.38 -6.83 5.88
CA ALA A 313 7.22 -6.32 6.62
C ALA A 313 6.24 -5.53 5.75
N THR A 314 6.76 -4.73 4.82
CA THR A 314 5.90 -3.85 3.99
C THR A 314 4.99 -4.65 3.08
N ALA A 315 5.55 -5.61 2.33
CA ALA A 315 4.77 -6.49 1.47
C ALA A 315 3.76 -7.30 2.28
N SER A 316 4.18 -7.85 3.43
CA SER A 316 3.31 -8.60 4.33
C SER A 316 2.14 -7.76 4.85
N ALA A 317 2.39 -6.52 5.26
CA ALA A 317 1.33 -5.59 5.70
C ALA A 317 0.36 -5.24 4.57
N MET A 318 0.86 -5.03 3.35
CA MET A 318 0.05 -4.75 2.16
C MET A 318 -0.87 -5.92 1.81
N PHE A 319 -0.35 -7.15 1.84
CA PHE A 319 -1.16 -8.34 1.58
C PHE A 319 -2.21 -8.56 2.67
N VAL A 320 -1.85 -8.41 3.95
CA VAL A 320 -2.82 -8.56 5.05
C VAL A 320 -3.92 -7.51 4.95
N TYR A 321 -3.57 -6.25 4.69
CA TYR A 321 -4.57 -5.20 4.46
C TYR A 321 -5.52 -5.54 3.32
N ALA A 322 -4.97 -5.90 2.17
CA ALA A 322 -5.79 -6.19 0.99
C ALA A 322 -6.66 -7.44 1.19
N TRP A 323 -6.20 -8.44 1.98
CA TRP A 323 -7.02 -9.59 2.33
C TRP A 323 -8.21 -9.21 3.22
N LEU A 324 -7.94 -8.55 4.35
CA LEU A 324 -8.99 -8.11 5.28
C LEU A 324 -10.02 -7.22 4.58
N LYS A 325 -9.57 -6.23 3.81
CA LYS A 325 -10.47 -5.36 3.03
C LYS A 325 -11.23 -6.13 1.96
N GLY A 326 -10.58 -7.05 1.26
CA GLY A 326 -11.22 -7.92 0.26
C GLY A 326 -12.34 -8.78 0.86
N VAL A 327 -12.14 -9.30 2.08
CA VAL A 327 -13.17 -10.03 2.84
C VAL A 327 -14.31 -9.10 3.22
N ARG A 328 -14.05 -7.91 3.75
CA ARG A 328 -15.08 -6.92 4.07
C ARG A 328 -15.90 -6.50 2.85
N LEU A 329 -15.28 -6.37 1.69
CA LEU A 329 -15.94 -6.03 0.42
C LEU A 329 -16.69 -7.21 -0.21
N GLY A 330 -16.56 -8.42 0.36
CA GLY A 330 -17.19 -9.64 -0.16
C GLY A 330 -16.57 -10.16 -1.46
N VAL A 331 -15.34 -9.75 -1.78
CA VAL A 331 -14.62 -10.17 -3.00
C VAL A 331 -13.56 -11.24 -2.72
N LEU A 332 -13.13 -11.40 -1.48
CA LEU A 332 -12.29 -12.51 -1.03
C LEU A 332 -13.02 -13.29 0.07
N ALA A 333 -12.64 -14.56 0.22
CA ALA A 333 -13.04 -15.43 1.34
C ALA A 333 -11.89 -15.55 2.37
N GLY A 334 -12.13 -16.30 3.45
CA GLY A 334 -11.11 -16.66 4.42
C GLY A 334 -10.92 -15.61 5.51
N LEU A 335 -12.01 -15.24 6.21
CA LEU A 335 -11.95 -14.26 7.31
C LEU A 335 -11.02 -14.72 8.44
N ASP A 336 -11.10 -16.00 8.84
CA ASP A 336 -10.29 -16.51 9.94
C ASP A 336 -8.80 -16.57 9.56
N GLU A 337 -8.51 -16.92 8.30
CA GLU A 337 -7.16 -16.93 7.76
C GLU A 337 -6.58 -15.49 7.63
N ALA A 338 -7.39 -14.53 7.19
CA ALA A 338 -6.99 -13.13 7.12
C ALA A 338 -6.72 -12.54 8.52
N ARG A 339 -7.53 -12.87 9.51
CA ARG A 339 -7.30 -12.52 10.91
C ARG A 339 -6.04 -13.16 11.48
N ALA A 340 -5.83 -14.46 11.20
CA ALA A 340 -4.60 -15.16 11.59
C ALA A 340 -3.36 -14.52 10.95
N ALA A 341 -3.43 -14.14 9.67
CA ALA A 341 -2.35 -13.43 8.99
C ALA A 341 -2.07 -12.06 9.62
N TYR A 342 -3.09 -11.33 10.07
CA TYR A 342 -2.90 -10.09 10.82
C TYR A 342 -2.16 -10.31 12.15
N HIS A 343 -2.54 -11.31 12.93
CA HIS A 343 -1.83 -11.64 14.16
C HIS A 343 -0.38 -12.08 13.92
N SER A 344 -0.14 -12.84 12.84
CA SER A 344 1.20 -13.23 12.42
C SER A 344 2.04 -12.03 11.99
N LEU A 345 1.45 -11.06 11.29
CA LEU A 345 2.10 -9.78 10.92
C LEU A 345 2.60 -9.07 12.17
N LEU A 346 1.73 -8.91 13.19
CA LEU A 346 2.09 -8.24 14.42
C LEU A 346 3.18 -9.01 15.18
N SER A 347 3.02 -10.32 15.38
CA SER A 347 3.99 -11.14 16.13
C SER A 347 5.35 -11.27 15.44
N THR A 348 5.42 -11.12 14.10
CA THR A 348 6.67 -11.28 13.33
C THR A 348 7.45 -9.97 13.21
N PHE A 349 6.74 -8.85 13.08
CA PHE A 349 7.38 -7.59 12.68
C PHE A 349 7.16 -6.43 13.64
N VAL A 350 6.30 -6.57 14.65
CA VAL A 350 5.95 -5.44 15.50
C VAL A 350 6.44 -5.66 16.92
N THR A 351 7.04 -4.63 17.50
CA THR A 351 7.29 -4.52 18.94
C THR A 351 6.60 -3.29 19.50
N GLU A 352 6.22 -3.36 20.77
CA GLU A 352 5.71 -2.23 21.54
C GLU A 352 6.55 -2.08 22.80
N GLU A 353 7.14 -0.90 22.99
CA GLU A 353 7.94 -0.58 24.18
C GLU A 353 7.55 0.81 24.71
N GLY A 354 7.04 0.84 25.92
CA GLY A 354 6.64 2.11 26.56
C GLY A 354 5.53 2.87 25.85
N GLY A 355 4.63 2.17 25.17
CA GLY A 355 3.54 2.75 24.37
C GLY A 355 3.96 3.19 22.96
N ILE A 356 5.19 2.89 22.56
CA ILE A 356 5.72 3.19 21.21
C ILE A 356 5.73 1.90 20.39
N VAL A 357 5.00 1.89 19.28
CA VAL A 357 4.95 0.79 18.32
C VAL A 357 6.10 0.95 17.32
N THR A 358 6.82 -0.13 17.05
CA THR A 358 7.89 -0.18 16.04
C THR A 358 7.60 -1.31 15.06
N LEU A 359 7.60 -0.98 13.76
CA LEU A 359 7.54 -1.94 12.66
C LEU A 359 8.94 -2.20 12.14
N HIS A 360 9.41 -3.44 12.24
CA HIS A 360 10.75 -3.86 11.85
C HIS A 360 10.79 -4.44 10.45
N ARG A 361 12.00 -4.45 9.84
CA ARG A 361 12.32 -5.22 8.62
C ARG A 361 11.57 -4.74 7.37
N CYS A 362 11.44 -3.44 7.19
CA CYS A 362 10.93 -2.85 5.95
C CYS A 362 12.08 -2.65 4.94
N CYS A 363 11.93 -3.10 3.71
CA CYS A 363 12.81 -2.70 2.61
C CYS A 363 12.67 -1.20 2.38
N GLU A 364 13.78 -0.44 2.43
CA GLU A 364 13.72 1.02 2.28
C GLU A 364 13.25 1.42 0.89
N VAL A 365 13.91 0.93 -0.15
CA VAL A 365 13.55 1.25 -1.53
C VAL A 365 14.00 0.15 -2.47
N ALA A 366 13.19 -0.17 -3.46
CA ALA A 366 13.61 -0.92 -4.64
C ALA A 366 12.94 -0.35 -5.89
N GLY A 367 13.45 -0.69 -7.04
CA GLY A 367 12.95 -0.23 -8.34
C GLY A 367 13.77 -0.80 -9.48
N LEU A 368 13.56 -0.32 -10.69
CA LEU A 368 14.21 -0.81 -11.90
C LEU A 368 14.86 0.34 -12.66
N GLY A 369 16.00 0.09 -13.28
CA GLY A 369 16.69 1.08 -14.09
C GLY A 369 17.04 2.37 -13.33
N GLY A 370 16.88 3.50 -14.02
CA GLY A 370 17.14 4.82 -13.48
C GLY A 370 18.64 5.12 -13.35
N LYS A 371 18.96 6.19 -12.61
CA LYS A 371 20.35 6.68 -12.47
C LYS A 371 21.30 5.67 -11.85
N ASN A 372 20.78 4.74 -11.04
CA ASN A 372 21.56 3.74 -10.33
C ASN A 372 21.66 2.41 -11.09
N ASN A 373 21.15 2.33 -12.32
CA ASN A 373 21.15 1.11 -13.14
C ASN A 373 20.64 -0.13 -12.38
N ARG A 374 19.53 0.00 -11.68
CA ARG A 374 18.96 -1.07 -10.84
C ARG A 374 18.55 -2.27 -11.70
N SER A 375 19.20 -3.40 -11.47
CA SER A 375 19.06 -4.60 -12.32
C SER A 375 17.71 -5.31 -12.14
N GLY A 376 17.12 -5.26 -10.95
CA GLY A 376 15.94 -6.04 -10.62
C GLY A 376 16.21 -7.56 -10.59
N ASP A 377 17.47 -7.98 -10.50
CA ASP A 377 17.85 -9.36 -10.24
C ASP A 377 17.71 -9.72 -8.75
N TYR A 378 17.90 -10.98 -8.42
CA TYR A 378 17.79 -11.46 -7.05
C TYR A 378 18.73 -10.76 -6.08
N ASP A 379 20.01 -10.66 -6.45
CA ASP A 379 21.04 -10.08 -5.60
C ASP A 379 20.78 -8.58 -5.36
N TYR A 380 20.25 -7.85 -6.34
CA TYR A 380 19.81 -6.48 -6.17
C TYR A 380 18.74 -6.36 -5.08
N TYR A 381 17.67 -7.15 -5.15
CA TYR A 381 16.57 -7.02 -4.20
C TYR A 381 16.95 -7.38 -2.77
N ILE A 382 17.75 -8.42 -2.56
CA ILE A 382 18.12 -8.86 -1.20
C ILE A 382 19.19 -7.98 -0.52
N ASN A 383 19.92 -7.16 -1.31
CA ASN A 383 20.94 -6.24 -0.81
C ASN A 383 20.43 -4.81 -0.63
N GLU A 384 19.15 -4.52 -0.95
CA GLU A 384 18.57 -3.23 -0.63
C GLU A 384 18.50 -3.01 0.88
N ARG A 385 18.68 -1.76 1.31
CA ARG A 385 18.68 -1.40 2.72
C ARG A 385 17.35 -1.77 3.38
N VAL A 386 17.46 -2.38 4.56
CA VAL A 386 16.34 -2.65 5.46
C VAL A 386 16.34 -1.62 6.59
N ARG A 387 15.19 -1.09 6.93
CA ARG A 387 15.01 -0.15 8.05
C ARG A 387 13.71 -0.43 8.80
N ASP A 388 13.61 0.14 9.99
CA ASP A 388 12.38 0.14 10.78
C ASP A 388 11.51 1.35 10.40
N ASN A 389 10.21 1.22 10.64
CA ASN A 389 9.22 2.31 10.51
C ASN A 389 9.25 3.03 9.15
N ASP A 390 9.45 2.27 8.08
CA ASP A 390 9.33 2.84 6.74
C ASP A 390 7.87 3.24 6.46
N PRO A 391 7.59 4.47 5.98
CA PRO A 391 6.22 4.93 5.68
C PRO A 391 5.43 3.97 4.80
N LYS A 392 6.10 3.27 3.87
CA LYS A 392 5.49 2.28 2.98
C LYS A 392 5.05 1.01 3.69
N GLY A 393 5.57 0.76 4.90
CA GLY A 393 5.13 -0.31 5.81
C GLY A 393 4.13 0.20 6.84
N ILE A 394 4.36 1.39 7.41
CA ILE A 394 3.50 2.00 8.43
C ILE A 394 2.09 2.24 7.90
N GLY A 395 1.94 2.84 6.71
CA GLY A 395 0.61 3.07 6.12
C GLY A 395 -0.20 1.77 6.01
N PRO A 396 0.30 0.73 5.32
CA PRO A 396 -0.38 -0.57 5.23
C PRO A 396 -0.63 -1.26 6.58
N LEU A 397 0.28 -1.14 7.55
CA LEU A 397 0.06 -1.66 8.91
C LEU A 397 -1.14 -0.99 9.58
N ILE A 398 -1.26 0.33 9.48
CA ILE A 398 -2.40 1.10 9.99
C ILE A 398 -3.70 0.64 9.30
N TRP A 399 -3.70 0.51 7.99
CA TRP A 399 -4.89 0.07 7.26
C TRP A 399 -5.25 -1.39 7.57
N ALA A 400 -4.27 -2.28 7.73
CA ALA A 400 -4.53 -3.65 8.17
C ALA A 400 -5.18 -3.68 9.56
N ALA A 401 -4.71 -2.83 10.48
CA ALA A 401 -5.31 -2.67 11.80
C ALA A 401 -6.73 -2.12 11.72
N LEU A 402 -6.97 -1.06 10.92
CA LEU A 402 -8.30 -0.50 10.73
C LEU A 402 -9.30 -1.51 10.15
N GLU A 403 -8.89 -2.33 9.17
CA GLU A 403 -9.77 -3.35 8.62
C GLU A 403 -10.04 -4.48 9.63
N TYR A 404 -9.02 -4.90 10.40
CA TYR A 404 -9.19 -5.87 11.47
C TYR A 404 -10.14 -5.36 12.58
N GLU A 405 -10.01 -4.10 12.96
CA GLU A 405 -10.85 -3.44 13.97
C GLU A 405 -12.31 -3.27 13.53
N ARG A 406 -12.58 -3.34 12.22
CA ARG A 406 -13.93 -3.21 11.60
C ARG A 406 -14.62 -4.54 11.38
N LEU A 407 -13.89 -5.66 11.33
CA LEU A 407 -14.37 -7.02 11.08
C LEU A 407 -14.62 -7.79 12.39
#